data_bd076e4dc315431fa2d562e77cf3900b
#
_entry.id   bd076e4dc315431fa2d562e77cf3900b
#
_cell.length_a   1.000
_cell.length_b   1.000
_cell.length_c   1.000
_cell.angle_alpha   90.00
_cell.angle_beta   90.00
_cell.angle_gamma   90.00
#
_symmetry.space_group_name_H-M   'P 1'
#
loop_
_entity.id
_entity.type
_entity.pdbx_description
1 polymer ?
#
loop_
_entity_poly.entity_id
_entity_poly.type
_entity_poly.pdbx_seq_one_letter_code
_entity_poly.pdbx_strand_id
1 'polypeptide(L)'
;MTRTFTPKAGEIQRDWLVIDATDVVLGRLASHAAALLRGKHKASFANHLDSGDFVIIVNADKVALTGSKREQKMAYRHSGYPGGLKAVPYTELLEKNPVRAVEKAVRGMLPKNSLGRAQLSKLKVYTGAEHPHAAQQPKTYTFDQVAQ
;
A
#
# COMPACT_ATOMS: atom_id res chain seq x y z
N MET A 1 -22.51 -31.65 11.63
CA MET A 1 -21.37 -30.76 11.97
C MET A 1 -21.30 -29.61 10.97
N THR A 2 -21.48 -28.38 11.42
CA THR A 2 -21.33 -27.20 10.59
C THR A 2 -19.85 -26.92 10.36
N ARG A 3 -19.39 -27.05 9.11
CA ARG A 3 -18.01 -26.70 8.72
C ARG A 3 -17.88 -25.18 8.62
N THR A 4 -16.83 -24.61 9.17
CA THR A 4 -16.47 -23.21 8.96
C THR A 4 -16.21 -22.99 7.46
N PHE A 5 -16.81 -21.94 6.89
CA PHE A 5 -16.59 -21.59 5.49
C PHE A 5 -15.13 -21.25 5.24
N THR A 6 -14.56 -21.85 4.21
CA THR A 6 -13.22 -21.54 3.70
C THR A 6 -13.30 -21.36 2.20
N PRO A 7 -12.99 -20.17 1.65
CA PRO A 7 -13.06 -19.93 0.23
C PRO A 7 -12.02 -20.79 -0.51
N LYS A 8 -12.36 -21.24 -1.71
CA LYS A 8 -11.40 -21.89 -2.61
C LYS A 8 -10.69 -20.87 -3.47
N ALA A 9 -9.48 -21.16 -3.92
CA ALA A 9 -8.68 -20.24 -4.72
C ALA A 9 -9.38 -19.76 -6.00
N GLY A 10 -10.22 -20.58 -6.64
CA GLY A 10 -10.99 -20.22 -7.82
C GLY A 10 -12.24 -19.38 -7.56
N GLU A 11 -12.69 -19.27 -6.31
CA GLU A 11 -13.87 -18.50 -5.91
C GLU A 11 -13.54 -17.06 -5.52
N ILE A 12 -12.23 -16.72 -5.46
CA ILE A 12 -11.77 -15.39 -5.03
C ILE A 12 -11.97 -14.40 -6.18
N GLN A 13 -12.87 -13.46 -5.99
CA GLN A 13 -13.06 -12.32 -6.87
C GLN A 13 -12.15 -11.17 -6.41
N ARG A 14 -11.44 -10.55 -7.35
CA ARG A 14 -10.55 -9.41 -7.11
C ARG A 14 -11.01 -8.21 -7.92
N ASP A 15 -11.30 -7.13 -7.22
CA ASP A 15 -11.60 -5.83 -7.81
C ASP A 15 -10.34 -5.00 -8.00
N TRP A 16 -10.44 -3.97 -8.83
CA TRP A 16 -9.43 -2.94 -8.98
C TRP A 16 -9.91 -1.65 -8.33
N LEU A 17 -9.09 -1.12 -7.44
CA LEU A 17 -9.42 0.08 -6.65
C LEU A 17 -8.40 1.17 -6.89
N VAL A 18 -8.84 2.40 -7.09
CA VAL A 18 -7.99 3.59 -7.20
C VAL A 18 -8.14 4.43 -5.95
N ILE A 19 -7.01 4.82 -5.37
CA ILE A 19 -6.92 5.74 -4.23
C ILE A 19 -6.13 6.97 -4.67
N ASP A 20 -6.70 8.15 -4.47
CA ASP A 20 -5.97 9.39 -4.62
C ASP A 20 -5.21 9.72 -3.33
N ALA A 21 -3.91 9.93 -3.47
CA ALA A 21 -3.02 10.22 -2.35
C ALA A 21 -2.87 11.72 -2.05
N THR A 22 -3.56 12.60 -2.80
CA THR A 22 -3.46 14.05 -2.62
C THR A 22 -3.88 14.46 -1.21
N ASP A 23 -2.97 15.11 -0.49
CA ASP A 23 -3.16 15.60 0.90
C ASP A 23 -3.52 14.51 1.93
N VAL A 24 -3.39 13.25 1.56
CA VAL A 24 -3.63 12.12 2.46
C VAL A 24 -2.38 11.81 3.27
N VAL A 25 -2.54 11.63 4.58
CA VAL A 25 -1.42 11.25 5.48
C VAL A 25 -0.90 9.88 5.11
N LEU A 26 0.39 9.77 4.82
CA LEU A 26 1.07 8.55 4.36
C LEU A 26 0.74 7.30 5.19
N GLY A 27 0.74 7.42 6.53
CA GLY A 27 0.44 6.29 7.41
C GLY A 27 -1.00 5.78 7.27
N ARG A 28 -1.97 6.68 7.16
CA ARG A 28 -3.39 6.34 6.98
C ARG A 28 -3.62 5.73 5.60
N LEU A 29 -3.07 6.35 4.56
CA LEU A 29 -3.08 5.79 3.20
C LEU A 29 -2.55 4.35 3.18
N ALA A 30 -1.39 4.13 3.79
CA ALA A 30 -0.74 2.82 3.82
C ALA A 30 -1.55 1.78 4.60
N SER A 31 -2.22 2.15 5.70
CA SER A 31 -3.06 1.22 6.47
C SER A 31 -4.30 0.78 5.70
N HIS A 32 -4.98 1.71 5.02
CA HIS A 32 -6.12 1.37 4.16
C HIS A 32 -5.69 0.52 2.96
N ALA A 33 -4.63 0.91 2.26
CA ALA A 33 -4.09 0.14 1.15
C ALA A 33 -3.70 -1.30 1.57
N ALA A 34 -3.05 -1.45 2.72
CA ALA A 34 -2.68 -2.78 3.24
C ALA A 34 -3.91 -3.63 3.61
N ALA A 35 -4.97 -3.04 4.17
CA ALA A 35 -6.22 -3.73 4.47
C ALA A 35 -6.91 -4.23 3.19
N LEU A 36 -6.95 -3.43 2.13
CA LEU A 36 -7.51 -3.78 0.84
C LEU A 36 -6.68 -4.87 0.13
N LEU A 37 -5.35 -4.74 0.10
CA LEU A 37 -4.43 -5.73 -0.48
C LEU A 37 -4.52 -7.08 0.22
N ARG A 38 -4.75 -7.09 1.52
CA ARG A 38 -4.93 -8.31 2.32
C ARG A 38 -6.33 -8.90 2.19
N GLY A 39 -7.33 -8.06 1.86
CA GLY A 39 -8.73 -8.48 1.72
C GLY A 39 -9.53 -8.46 3.02
N LYS A 40 -9.07 -7.73 4.05
CA LYS A 40 -9.75 -7.65 5.35
C LYS A 40 -11.15 -7.00 5.30
N HIS A 41 -11.47 -6.28 4.23
CA HIS A 41 -12.78 -5.66 4.00
C HIS A 41 -13.82 -6.67 3.49
N LYS A 42 -13.41 -7.87 3.09
CA LYS A 42 -14.30 -8.90 2.54
C LYS A 42 -14.76 -9.88 3.61
N ALA A 43 -16.04 -10.26 3.57
CA ALA A 43 -16.58 -11.30 4.44
C ALA A 43 -15.91 -12.68 4.24
N SER A 44 -15.42 -12.93 3.02
CA SER A 44 -14.70 -14.16 2.64
C SER A 44 -13.20 -14.15 2.98
N PHE A 45 -12.76 -13.22 3.83
CA PHE A 45 -11.36 -13.13 4.22
C PHE A 45 -10.85 -14.41 4.90
N ALA A 46 -9.70 -14.90 4.46
CA ALA A 46 -8.99 -16.02 5.07
C ALA A 46 -7.50 -15.71 5.21
N ASN A 47 -6.90 -16.02 6.37
CA ASN A 47 -5.49 -15.69 6.65
C ASN A 47 -4.49 -16.42 5.77
N HIS A 48 -4.85 -17.59 5.27
CA HIS A 48 -3.98 -18.48 4.48
C HIS A 48 -4.11 -18.27 2.97
N LEU A 49 -5.04 -17.41 2.53
CA LEU A 49 -5.29 -17.13 1.12
C LEU A 49 -5.09 -15.65 0.81
N ASP A 50 -4.70 -15.37 -0.44
CA ASP A 50 -4.64 -14.01 -0.98
C ASP A 50 -6.02 -13.62 -1.54
N SER A 51 -6.90 -13.11 -0.66
CA SER A 51 -8.27 -12.69 -1.00
C SER A 51 -8.37 -11.21 -1.38
N GLY A 52 -7.27 -10.46 -1.29
CA GLY A 52 -7.26 -9.01 -1.48
C GLY A 52 -7.41 -8.55 -2.92
N ASP A 53 -7.71 -7.27 -3.07
CA ASP A 53 -7.91 -6.59 -4.33
C ASP A 53 -6.62 -5.99 -4.89
N PHE A 54 -6.66 -5.57 -6.16
CA PHE A 54 -5.62 -4.74 -6.76
C PHE A 54 -5.83 -3.29 -6.33
N VAL A 55 -4.76 -2.64 -5.90
CA VAL A 55 -4.81 -1.25 -5.44
C VAL A 55 -3.90 -0.40 -6.30
N ILE A 56 -4.46 0.66 -6.87
CA ILE A 56 -3.75 1.70 -7.62
C ILE A 56 -3.72 2.94 -6.74
N ILE A 57 -2.55 3.49 -6.49
CA ILE A 57 -2.39 4.77 -5.81
C ILE A 57 -1.88 5.79 -6.81
N VAL A 58 -2.59 6.89 -6.96
CA VAL A 58 -2.23 8.02 -7.83
C VAL A 58 -1.79 9.22 -7.00
N ASN A 59 -1.10 10.19 -7.62
CA ASN A 59 -0.60 11.40 -6.98
C ASN A 59 0.32 11.12 -5.77
N ALA A 60 1.20 10.13 -5.86
CA ALA A 60 2.09 9.74 -4.76
C ALA A 60 3.07 10.86 -4.34
N ASP A 61 3.33 11.84 -5.21
CA ASP A 61 4.14 13.03 -4.94
C ASP A 61 3.47 14.02 -3.97
N LYS A 62 2.13 14.00 -3.90
CA LYS A 62 1.32 14.91 -3.08
C LYS A 62 0.92 14.35 -1.71
N VAL A 63 1.52 13.23 -1.32
CA VAL A 63 1.30 12.62 -0.02
C VAL A 63 1.73 13.54 1.12
N ALA A 64 0.87 13.67 2.14
CA ALA A 64 1.14 14.46 3.33
C ALA A 64 1.89 13.68 4.42
N LEU A 65 2.77 14.35 5.12
CA LEU A 65 3.41 13.89 6.35
C LEU A 65 3.08 14.86 7.48
N THR A 66 2.60 14.35 8.60
CA THR A 66 2.23 15.17 9.76
C THR A 66 3.44 15.55 10.61
N GLY A 67 3.41 16.77 11.20
CA GLY A 67 4.47 17.29 12.06
C GLY A 67 5.81 17.42 11.34
N SER A 68 6.91 17.34 12.05
CA SER A 68 8.27 17.46 11.51
C SER A 68 8.80 16.17 10.84
N LYS A 69 7.93 15.20 10.53
CA LYS A 69 8.36 13.90 9.96
C LYS A 69 9.03 14.03 8.59
N ARG A 70 8.69 15.06 7.85
CA ARG A 70 9.30 15.29 6.54
C ARG A 70 10.81 15.46 6.64
N GLU A 71 11.29 16.12 7.68
CA GLU A 71 12.71 16.39 7.92
C GLU A 71 13.37 15.33 8.82
N GLN A 72 12.68 14.91 9.87
CA GLN A 72 13.26 14.04 10.91
C GLN A 72 13.18 12.56 10.58
N LYS A 73 12.19 12.13 9.79
CA LYS A 73 12.01 10.71 9.48
C LYS A 73 13.02 10.25 8.43
N MET A 74 13.76 9.19 8.78
CA MET A 74 14.75 8.59 7.90
C MET A 74 14.25 7.27 7.31
N ALA A 75 14.55 7.06 6.05
CA ALA A 75 14.38 5.78 5.37
C ALA A 75 15.70 5.03 5.36
N TYR A 76 15.77 3.93 6.09
CA TYR A 76 16.97 3.11 6.22
C TYR A 76 16.99 1.98 5.20
N ARG A 77 18.19 1.69 4.67
CA ARG A 77 18.51 0.51 3.88
C ARG A 77 19.89 0.01 4.26
N HIS A 78 20.03 -1.31 4.45
CA HIS A 78 21.32 -1.93 4.72
C HIS A 78 21.77 -2.78 3.52
N SER A 79 23.05 -2.70 3.17
CA SER A 79 23.59 -3.46 2.04
C SER A 79 23.96 -4.91 2.40
N GLY A 80 24.04 -5.25 3.68
CA GLY A 80 24.51 -6.53 4.19
C GLY A 80 26.00 -6.57 4.55
N TYR A 81 26.76 -5.55 4.19
CA TYR A 81 28.18 -5.42 4.54
C TYR A 81 28.40 -4.60 5.82
N PRO A 82 29.52 -4.80 6.57
CA PRO A 82 29.87 -3.96 7.70
C PRO A 82 29.85 -2.48 7.31
N GLY A 83 29.19 -1.63 8.12
CA GLY A 83 29.04 -0.21 7.82
C GLY A 83 28.09 0.13 6.66
N GLY A 84 27.35 -0.85 6.13
CA GLY A 84 26.49 -0.70 4.96
C GLY A 84 25.11 -0.07 5.21
N LEU A 85 24.88 0.57 6.36
CA LEU A 85 23.63 1.28 6.64
C LEU A 85 23.60 2.60 5.85
N LYS A 86 22.55 2.76 5.02
CA LYS A 86 22.25 4.01 4.33
C LYS A 86 20.96 4.59 4.87
N ALA A 87 21.01 5.87 5.24
CA ALA A 87 19.86 6.64 5.71
C ALA A 87 19.58 7.78 4.72
N VAL A 88 18.32 7.94 4.34
CA VAL A 88 17.86 9.01 3.45
C VAL A 88 16.70 9.71 4.16
N PRO A 89 16.71 11.05 4.32
CA PRO A 89 15.58 11.77 4.88
C PRO A 89 14.34 11.65 3.96
N TYR A 90 13.16 11.68 4.56
CA TYR A 90 11.91 11.54 3.79
C TYR A 90 11.69 12.71 2.84
N THR A 91 12.21 13.90 3.12
CA THR A 91 12.20 15.03 2.18
C THR A 91 12.84 14.63 0.85
N GLU A 92 14.07 14.16 0.89
CA GLU A 92 14.80 13.74 -0.30
C GLU A 92 14.16 12.52 -0.99
N LEU A 93 13.62 11.58 -0.20
CA LEU A 93 12.97 10.40 -0.74
C LEU A 93 11.68 10.73 -1.50
N LEU A 94 10.87 11.67 -0.99
CA LEU A 94 9.63 12.12 -1.65
C LEU A 94 9.91 12.93 -2.90
N GLU A 95 10.98 13.72 -2.92
CA GLU A 95 11.39 14.48 -4.11
C GLU A 95 11.92 13.60 -5.24
N LYS A 96 12.79 12.64 -4.90
CA LYS A 96 13.44 11.77 -5.90
C LYS A 96 12.59 10.55 -6.29
N ASN A 97 11.91 9.93 -5.32
CA ASN A 97 11.18 8.67 -5.52
C ASN A 97 9.95 8.55 -4.60
N PRO A 98 8.88 9.33 -4.84
CA PRO A 98 7.66 9.26 -4.02
C PRO A 98 7.00 7.88 -4.08
N VAL A 99 7.02 7.22 -5.23
CA VAL A 99 6.51 5.86 -5.40
C VAL A 99 7.11 4.91 -4.36
N ARG A 100 8.44 4.95 -4.22
CA ARG A 100 9.15 4.09 -3.27
C ARG A 100 8.84 4.41 -1.81
N ALA A 101 8.55 5.68 -1.48
CA ALA A 101 8.15 6.08 -0.14
C ALA A 101 6.81 5.44 0.24
N VAL A 102 5.83 5.48 -0.67
CA VAL A 102 4.51 4.86 -0.48
C VAL A 102 4.60 3.34 -0.43
N GLU A 103 5.29 2.72 -1.38
CA GLU A 103 5.49 1.26 -1.40
C GLU A 103 6.15 0.75 -0.12
N LYS A 104 7.17 1.46 0.38
CA LYS A 104 7.86 1.10 1.63
C LYS A 104 6.92 1.18 2.83
N ALA A 105 6.06 2.19 2.89
CA ALA A 105 5.07 2.34 3.95
C ALA A 105 4.05 1.19 3.94
N VAL A 106 3.50 0.86 2.77
CA VAL A 106 2.54 -0.25 2.62
C VAL A 106 3.20 -1.60 2.91
N ARG A 107 4.40 -1.83 2.38
CA ARG A 107 5.18 -3.06 2.63
C ARG A 107 5.44 -3.29 4.13
N GLY A 108 5.68 -2.22 4.89
CA GLY A 108 5.87 -2.29 6.34
C GLY A 108 4.61 -2.74 7.10
N MET A 109 3.42 -2.55 6.51
CA MET A 109 2.13 -2.91 7.10
C MET A 109 1.58 -4.27 6.63
N LEU A 110 2.20 -4.87 5.62
CA LEU A 110 1.87 -6.22 5.16
C LEU A 110 2.68 -7.29 5.91
N PRO A 111 2.18 -8.53 5.98
CA PRO A 111 2.91 -9.65 6.56
C PRO A 111 4.26 -9.87 5.86
N LYS A 112 5.29 -10.22 6.63
CA LYS A 112 6.65 -10.46 6.13
C LYS A 112 6.87 -11.93 5.75
N ASN A 113 6.02 -12.46 4.90
CA ASN A 113 6.04 -13.83 4.41
C ASN A 113 5.83 -13.90 2.89
N SER A 114 5.77 -15.10 2.32
CA SER A 114 5.51 -15.31 0.90
C SER A 114 4.15 -14.73 0.46
N LEU A 115 3.13 -14.89 1.29
CA LEU A 115 1.79 -14.36 1.03
C LEU A 115 1.78 -12.82 1.01
N GLY A 116 2.48 -12.17 1.95
CA GLY A 116 2.61 -10.72 1.99
C GLY A 116 3.36 -10.15 0.77
N ARG A 117 4.34 -10.88 0.24
CA ARG A 117 5.00 -10.50 -1.03
C ARG A 117 4.06 -10.61 -2.22
N ALA A 118 3.22 -11.65 -2.29
CA ALA A 118 2.20 -11.79 -3.31
C ALA A 118 1.14 -10.67 -3.23
N GLN A 119 0.72 -10.31 -2.02
CA GLN A 119 -0.20 -9.19 -1.78
C GLN A 119 0.40 -7.86 -2.23
N LEU A 120 1.68 -7.61 -1.93
CA LEU A 120 2.39 -6.39 -2.34
C LEU A 120 2.51 -6.26 -3.87
N SER A 121 2.62 -7.35 -4.61
CA SER A 121 2.72 -7.32 -6.08
C SER A 121 1.46 -6.76 -6.76
N LYS A 122 0.32 -6.77 -6.07
CA LYS A 122 -0.95 -6.18 -6.51
C LYS A 122 -1.05 -4.68 -6.28
N LEU A 123 -0.09 -4.07 -5.59
CA LEU A 123 0.01 -2.63 -5.42
C LEU A 123 0.66 -2.00 -6.64
N LYS A 124 0.02 -0.97 -7.18
CA LYS A 124 0.55 -0.14 -8.27
C LYS A 124 0.53 1.32 -7.81
N VAL A 125 1.66 1.98 -7.83
CA VAL A 125 1.81 3.37 -7.36
C VAL A 125 2.32 4.24 -8.49
N TYR A 126 1.66 5.39 -8.68
CA TYR A 126 1.99 6.37 -9.72
C TYR A 126 2.17 7.76 -9.11
N THR A 127 3.13 8.51 -9.63
CA THR A 127 3.41 9.89 -9.20
C THR A 127 2.34 10.86 -9.68
N GLY A 128 1.84 10.67 -10.90
CA GLY A 128 0.81 11.53 -11.50
C GLY A 128 -0.61 11.03 -11.23
N ALA A 129 -1.58 11.76 -11.78
CA ALA A 129 -3.01 11.41 -11.72
C ALA A 129 -3.40 10.30 -12.70
N GLU A 130 -2.58 10.07 -13.75
CA GLU A 130 -2.87 9.09 -14.79
C GLU A 130 -2.30 7.72 -14.45
N HIS A 131 -3.02 6.68 -14.84
CA HIS A 131 -2.60 5.29 -14.70
C HIS A 131 -2.95 4.46 -15.95
N PRO A 132 -2.17 3.45 -16.34
CA PRO A 132 -2.40 2.65 -17.57
C PRO A 132 -3.49 1.57 -17.42
N HIS A 133 -4.21 1.54 -16.30
CA HIS A 133 -5.16 0.48 -15.96
C HIS A 133 -6.62 0.82 -16.28
N ALA A 134 -6.88 1.62 -17.31
CA ALA A 134 -8.25 1.98 -17.71
C ALA A 134 -9.07 0.75 -18.16
N ALA A 135 -8.43 -0.21 -18.81
CA ALA A 135 -9.07 -1.44 -19.28
C ALA A 135 -9.64 -2.32 -18.15
N GLN A 136 -9.07 -2.24 -16.95
CA GLN A 136 -9.54 -2.97 -15.76
C GLN A 136 -10.73 -2.29 -15.07
N GLN A 137 -11.18 -1.12 -15.54
CA GLN A 137 -12.30 -0.34 -14.97
C GLN A 137 -12.21 -0.21 -13.44
N PRO A 138 -11.12 0.38 -12.91
CA PRO A 138 -10.92 0.46 -11.48
C PRO A 138 -11.96 1.37 -10.84
N LYS A 139 -12.45 0.95 -9.65
CA LYS A 139 -13.42 1.70 -8.85
C LYS A 139 -12.68 2.69 -7.95
N THR A 140 -13.16 3.92 -7.82
CA THR A 140 -12.62 4.89 -6.88
C THR A 140 -12.93 4.45 -5.45
N TYR A 141 -11.89 4.39 -4.61
CA TYR A 141 -12.02 4.12 -3.19
C TYR A 141 -11.72 5.38 -2.40
N THR A 142 -12.69 5.80 -1.61
CA THR A 142 -12.57 6.94 -0.69
C THR A 142 -12.67 6.44 0.75
N PHE A 143 -11.91 7.06 1.65
CA PHE A 143 -11.99 6.79 3.09
C PHE A 143 -11.94 8.11 3.86
N ASP A 144 -12.61 8.14 4.99
CA ASP A 144 -12.64 9.33 5.83
C ASP A 144 -11.26 9.57 6.45
N GLN A 145 -10.69 10.72 6.14
CA GLN A 145 -9.48 11.20 6.78
C GLN A 145 -9.90 12.25 7.81
N VAL A 146 -9.66 11.94 9.08
CA VAL A 146 -9.85 12.94 10.13
C VAL A 146 -8.83 14.04 9.91
N ALA A 147 -9.31 15.22 9.53
CA ALA A 147 -8.48 16.43 9.44
C ALA A 147 -7.83 16.70 10.81
N GLN A 148 -6.55 17.01 10.81
CA GLN A 148 -5.85 17.51 11.99
C GLN A 148 -5.56 18.97 11.82
#